data_4b44fb50cefbe39c72bc5ae9175d2121
#
_entry.id   4b44fb50cefbe39c72bc5ae9175d2121
#
_cell.length_a   1.000
_cell.length_b   1.000
_cell.length_c   1.000
_cell.angle_alpha   90.00
_cell.angle_beta   90.00
_cell.angle_gamma   90.00
#
_symmetry.space_group_name_H-M   'P 1'
#
loop_
_entity.id
_entity.type
_entity.pdbx_description
1 polymer ?
#
loop_
_entity_poly.entity_id
_entity_poly.type
_entity_poly.pdbx_seq_one_letter_code
_entity_poly.pdbx_strand_id
1 'polypeptide(L)'
;ARYKRMKGFNVLHPMGFDAFGLPAEQYAIQTGQHPEKTTKDNIETYIKQLQKIGFCYDWSREVRTSDPKYYKWTQWIFLQLFHSWYDHKQSKARPISELIALFEVEGNVNTPCPGDEQLIFDYSTWINYTEKEKRDCLMQYRIAYQGYAQVWWCEALGTVLANDEVVNGVSERGGHPVERKNMRQWFLRITEYAERLLTSLDTLDWSDAMKEMQRNWIGKSTGAEVRFTVTLDAPYTESDGTVFPGHIDIPITVFTTRPDTIFGVDFMVIAPEHELINTITTAEQQSAVDAYCTYVKSRSERERQAEKKISG
;
A
#
# COMPACT_ATOMS: atom_id res chain seq x y z
N ALA A 1 32.89 -16.97 -0.52
CA ALA A 1 33.38 -16.89 -1.91
C ALA A 1 34.80 -17.45 -2.03
N ARG A 2 35.83 -16.92 -1.31
CA ARG A 2 37.26 -17.40 -1.42
C ARG A 2 37.43 -18.86 -1.19
N TYR A 3 36.90 -19.41 -0.11
CA TYR A 3 36.99 -20.84 0.22
C TYR A 3 36.48 -21.74 -0.95
N LYS A 4 35.31 -21.38 -1.50
CA LYS A 4 34.73 -22.14 -2.61
C LYS A 4 35.57 -22.04 -3.89
N ARG A 5 36.13 -20.84 -4.20
CA ARG A 5 37.08 -20.69 -5.33
C ARG A 5 38.31 -21.55 -5.15
N MET A 6 38.91 -21.56 -3.94
CA MET A 6 40.07 -22.41 -3.64
C MET A 6 39.75 -23.92 -3.77
N LYS A 7 38.49 -24.30 -3.61
CA LYS A 7 38.00 -25.67 -3.81
C LYS A 7 37.61 -25.98 -5.26
N GLY A 8 37.90 -25.10 -6.21
CA GLY A 8 37.59 -25.27 -7.63
C GLY A 8 36.15 -25.02 -8.05
N PHE A 9 35.30 -24.49 -7.19
CA PHE A 9 33.93 -24.12 -7.56
C PHE A 9 33.91 -22.88 -8.45
N ASN A 10 33.01 -22.87 -9.41
CA ASN A 10 32.64 -21.65 -10.11
C ASN A 10 31.79 -20.76 -9.16
N VAL A 11 32.28 -19.58 -8.82
CA VAL A 11 31.65 -18.70 -7.81
C VAL A 11 31.24 -17.38 -8.43
N LEU A 12 29.94 -17.18 -8.54
CA LEU A 12 29.35 -15.87 -8.86
C LEU A 12 29.16 -15.07 -7.55
N HIS A 13 29.89 -13.95 -7.42
CA HIS A 13 29.82 -13.09 -6.23
C HIS A 13 29.89 -11.62 -6.64
N PRO A 14 28.84 -11.09 -7.26
CA PRO A 14 28.76 -9.70 -7.70
C PRO A 14 28.49 -8.77 -6.52
N MET A 15 28.61 -7.45 -6.78
CA MET A 15 28.19 -6.37 -5.90
C MET A 15 27.21 -5.47 -6.63
N GLY A 16 26.18 -5.01 -5.92
CA GLY A 16 25.22 -4.04 -6.44
C GLY A 16 25.08 -2.82 -5.52
N PHE A 17 24.80 -1.68 -6.15
CA PHE A 17 24.56 -0.41 -5.48
C PHE A 17 23.14 0.04 -5.79
N ASP A 18 22.30 0.14 -4.75
CA ASP A 18 20.99 0.75 -4.84
C ASP A 18 21.19 2.27 -4.79
N ALA A 19 21.00 2.91 -5.93
CA ALA A 19 21.58 4.22 -6.18
C ALA A 19 20.55 5.36 -6.29
N PHE A 20 19.26 5.09 -6.32
CA PHE A 20 18.22 6.11 -6.20
C PHE A 20 17.88 6.35 -4.73
N GLY A 21 17.62 7.61 -4.36
CA GLY A 21 17.17 7.88 -3.00
C GLY A 21 17.23 9.35 -2.58
N LEU A 22 16.43 9.70 -1.60
CA LEU A 22 16.30 11.02 -1.00
C LEU A 22 17.64 11.65 -0.54
N PRO A 23 18.61 10.91 0.03
CA PRO A 23 19.90 11.51 0.42
C PRO A 23 20.65 12.19 -0.71
N ALA A 24 20.72 11.57 -1.88
CA ALA A 24 21.40 12.16 -3.05
C ALA A 24 20.63 13.36 -3.62
N GLU A 25 19.28 13.28 -3.61
CA GLU A 25 18.41 14.36 -4.07
C GLU A 25 18.52 15.59 -3.16
N GLN A 26 18.46 15.43 -1.86
CA GLN A 26 18.60 16.53 -0.90
C GLN A 26 20.00 17.17 -0.96
N TYR A 27 21.04 16.36 -1.13
CA TYR A 27 22.38 16.89 -1.32
C TYR A 27 22.47 17.71 -2.63
N ALA A 28 21.82 17.29 -3.69
CA ALA A 28 21.75 18.03 -4.95
C ALA A 28 21.05 19.38 -4.78
N ILE A 29 19.94 19.42 -4.04
CA ILE A 29 19.20 20.67 -3.73
C ILE A 29 20.10 21.63 -2.94
N GLN A 30 20.82 21.14 -1.93
CA GLN A 30 21.68 21.96 -1.06
C GLN A 30 22.92 22.49 -1.77
N THR A 31 23.49 21.71 -2.67
CA THR A 31 24.81 22.04 -3.29
C THR A 31 24.73 22.46 -4.75
N GLY A 32 23.57 22.29 -5.40
CA GLY A 32 23.42 22.47 -6.84
C GLY A 32 24.12 21.40 -7.69
N GLN A 33 24.65 20.34 -7.06
CA GLN A 33 25.36 19.27 -7.77
C GLN A 33 24.39 18.18 -8.21
N HIS A 34 24.45 17.77 -9.47
CA HIS A 34 23.59 16.71 -10.00
C HIS A 34 23.77 15.40 -9.23
N PRO A 35 22.65 14.69 -8.84
CA PRO A 35 22.71 13.47 -8.02
C PRO A 35 23.60 12.37 -8.60
N GLU A 36 23.66 12.23 -9.92
CA GLU A 36 24.49 11.23 -10.60
C GLU A 36 25.98 11.36 -10.23
N LYS A 37 26.49 12.59 -10.15
CA LYS A 37 27.90 12.82 -9.80
C LYS A 37 28.19 12.37 -8.38
N THR A 38 27.37 12.81 -7.42
CA THR A 38 27.49 12.41 -6.01
C THR A 38 27.42 10.90 -5.86
N THR A 39 26.48 10.26 -6.55
CA THR A 39 26.31 8.80 -6.53
C THR A 39 27.56 8.08 -7.07
N LYS A 40 28.13 8.54 -8.17
CA LYS A 40 29.37 7.97 -8.73
C LYS A 40 30.54 8.08 -7.75
N ASP A 41 30.77 9.27 -7.18
CA ASP A 41 31.87 9.54 -6.24
C ASP A 41 31.72 8.66 -4.98
N ASN A 42 30.49 8.48 -4.48
CA ASN A 42 30.21 7.62 -3.35
C ASN A 42 30.44 6.13 -3.66
N ILE A 43 29.99 5.64 -4.82
CA ILE A 43 30.23 4.25 -5.25
C ILE A 43 31.74 3.97 -5.33
N GLU A 44 32.52 4.87 -5.93
CA GLU A 44 33.99 4.71 -5.98
C GLU A 44 34.60 4.63 -4.57
N THR A 45 34.08 5.43 -3.65
CA THR A 45 34.51 5.43 -2.25
C THR A 45 34.17 4.09 -1.58
N TYR A 46 32.93 3.60 -1.74
CA TYR A 46 32.51 2.31 -1.22
C TYR A 46 33.37 1.16 -1.79
N ILE A 47 33.62 1.14 -3.08
CA ILE A 47 34.49 0.13 -3.71
C ILE A 47 35.88 0.10 -3.04
N LYS A 48 36.51 1.27 -2.88
CA LYS A 48 37.81 1.40 -2.21
C LYS A 48 37.78 0.89 -0.76
N GLN A 49 36.71 1.20 -0.02
CA GLN A 49 36.55 0.75 1.35
C GLN A 49 36.36 -0.78 1.44
N LEU A 50 35.48 -1.34 0.60
CA LEU A 50 35.22 -2.77 0.56
C LEU A 50 36.44 -3.59 0.12
N GLN A 51 37.25 -3.03 -0.79
CA GLN A 51 38.54 -3.63 -1.18
C GLN A 51 39.53 -3.64 -0.01
N LYS A 52 39.60 -2.58 0.81
CA LYS A 52 40.47 -2.54 1.98
C LYS A 52 40.09 -3.56 3.07
N ILE A 53 38.79 -3.84 3.22
CA ILE A 53 38.29 -4.91 4.10
C ILE A 53 38.68 -6.30 3.55
N GLY A 54 38.99 -6.37 2.24
CA GLY A 54 39.42 -7.60 1.59
C GLY A 54 38.27 -8.46 1.07
N PHE A 55 37.10 -7.89 0.82
CA PHE A 55 36.03 -8.61 0.12
C PHE A 55 36.46 -9.01 -1.29
N CYS A 56 36.00 -10.17 -1.76
CA CYS A 56 36.38 -10.74 -3.05
C CYS A 56 35.21 -10.73 -4.04
N TYR A 57 34.56 -9.58 -4.15
CA TYR A 57 33.52 -9.38 -5.15
C TYR A 57 34.08 -9.44 -6.57
N ASP A 58 33.24 -9.83 -7.51
CA ASP A 58 33.52 -9.74 -8.94
C ASP A 58 33.07 -8.35 -9.45
N TRP A 59 33.97 -7.41 -9.39
CA TRP A 59 33.71 -6.01 -9.80
C TRP A 59 33.42 -5.87 -11.30
N SER A 60 33.74 -6.87 -12.12
CA SER A 60 33.39 -6.88 -13.54
C SER A 60 31.89 -7.08 -13.76
N ARG A 61 31.18 -7.57 -12.72
CA ARG A 61 29.73 -7.81 -12.69
C ARG A 61 29.00 -6.88 -11.71
N GLU A 62 29.59 -5.72 -11.49
CA GLU A 62 28.97 -4.68 -10.70
C GLU A 62 27.64 -4.23 -11.30
N VAL A 63 26.65 -3.99 -10.46
CA VAL A 63 25.32 -3.50 -10.83
C VAL A 63 25.05 -2.18 -10.14
N ARG A 64 24.54 -1.19 -10.90
CA ARG A 64 24.04 0.11 -10.38
C ARG A 64 22.59 0.27 -10.79
N THR A 65 21.69 0.38 -9.85
CA THR A 65 20.24 0.47 -10.14
C THR A 65 19.86 1.74 -10.89
N SER A 66 20.68 2.81 -10.78
CA SER A 66 20.51 4.05 -11.54
C SER A 66 21.12 4.05 -12.95
N ASP A 67 21.79 2.95 -13.37
CA ASP A 67 22.27 2.84 -14.74
C ASP A 67 21.09 2.61 -15.71
N PRO A 68 20.96 3.39 -16.79
CA PRO A 68 19.92 3.18 -17.82
C PRO A 68 19.89 1.76 -18.39
N LYS A 69 21.05 1.10 -18.48
CA LYS A 69 21.13 -0.31 -18.91
C LYS A 69 20.47 -1.28 -17.94
N TYR A 70 20.38 -0.91 -16.65
CA TYR A 70 19.72 -1.67 -15.62
C TYR A 70 18.23 -1.30 -15.52
N TYR A 71 17.88 -0.05 -15.25
CA TYR A 71 16.51 0.32 -14.95
C TYR A 71 15.56 0.22 -16.15
N LYS A 72 16.06 0.15 -17.39
CA LYS A 72 15.21 -0.20 -18.54
C LYS A 72 14.44 -1.50 -18.34
N TRP A 73 15.03 -2.45 -17.62
CA TRP A 73 14.36 -3.72 -17.32
C TRP A 73 13.30 -3.58 -16.25
N THR A 74 13.51 -2.73 -15.26
CA THR A 74 12.49 -2.35 -14.28
C THR A 74 11.30 -1.68 -14.97
N GLN A 75 11.58 -0.76 -15.90
CA GLN A 75 10.54 -0.12 -16.71
C GLN A 75 9.79 -1.13 -17.60
N TRP A 76 10.53 -2.06 -18.21
CA TRP A 76 9.92 -3.11 -19.01
C TRP A 76 9.00 -4.02 -18.18
N ILE A 77 9.45 -4.44 -17.00
CA ILE A 77 8.63 -5.23 -16.07
C ILE A 77 7.36 -4.45 -15.69
N PHE A 78 7.50 -3.15 -15.36
CA PHE A 78 6.34 -2.30 -15.07
C PHE A 78 5.33 -2.29 -16.22
N LEU A 79 5.80 -2.15 -17.45
CA LEU A 79 4.94 -2.19 -18.64
C LEU A 79 4.23 -3.55 -18.80
N GLN A 80 4.90 -4.67 -18.49
CA GLN A 80 4.25 -5.98 -18.50
C GLN A 80 3.11 -6.03 -17.45
N LEU A 81 3.35 -5.53 -16.25
CA LEU A 81 2.32 -5.46 -15.20
C LEU A 81 1.17 -4.53 -15.60
N PHE A 82 1.48 -3.39 -16.21
CA PHE A 82 0.48 -2.44 -16.69
C PHE A 82 -0.38 -3.01 -17.84
N HIS A 83 0.20 -3.83 -18.70
CA HIS A 83 -0.52 -4.49 -19.81
C HIS A 83 -1.12 -5.83 -19.42
N SER A 84 -1.20 -6.14 -18.12
CA SER A 84 -1.75 -7.39 -17.62
C SER A 84 -2.88 -7.17 -16.62
N TRP A 85 -3.76 -8.15 -16.52
CA TRP A 85 -4.76 -8.32 -15.48
C TRP A 85 -4.63 -9.71 -14.87
N TYR A 86 -5.18 -9.93 -13.66
CA TYR A 86 -5.13 -11.24 -13.02
C TYR A 86 -6.41 -12.03 -13.31
N ASP A 87 -6.25 -13.17 -13.96
CA ASP A 87 -7.35 -14.11 -14.23
C ASP A 87 -7.48 -15.10 -13.06
N HIS A 88 -8.49 -14.90 -12.23
CA HIS A 88 -8.76 -15.77 -11.08
C HIS A 88 -9.12 -17.21 -11.49
N LYS A 89 -9.78 -17.40 -12.64
CA LYS A 89 -10.15 -18.74 -13.15
C LYS A 89 -8.92 -19.57 -13.51
N GLN A 90 -7.86 -18.90 -13.99
CA GLN A 90 -6.61 -19.55 -14.37
C GLN A 90 -5.48 -19.32 -13.33
N SER A 91 -5.74 -18.53 -12.29
CA SER A 91 -4.78 -18.19 -11.23
C SER A 91 -3.45 -17.63 -11.78
N LYS A 92 -3.52 -16.76 -12.80
CA LYS A 92 -2.34 -16.17 -13.45
C LYS A 92 -2.62 -14.82 -14.09
N ALA A 93 -1.54 -14.04 -14.27
CA ALA A 93 -1.61 -12.83 -15.09
C ALA A 93 -1.81 -13.18 -16.58
N ARG A 94 -2.65 -12.39 -17.25
CA ARG A 94 -2.92 -12.48 -18.68
C ARG A 94 -2.88 -11.09 -19.34
N PRO A 95 -2.64 -11.02 -20.68
CA PRO A 95 -2.68 -9.76 -21.38
C PRO A 95 -4.02 -9.04 -21.24
N ILE A 96 -4.00 -7.72 -21.05
CA ILE A 96 -5.21 -6.90 -20.91
C ILE A 96 -6.09 -6.96 -22.18
N SER A 97 -5.51 -7.23 -23.34
CA SER A 97 -6.25 -7.42 -24.60
C SER A 97 -7.23 -8.59 -24.56
N GLU A 98 -6.91 -9.63 -23.79
CA GLU A 98 -7.80 -10.78 -23.62
C GLU A 98 -9.01 -10.41 -22.75
N LEU A 99 -8.82 -9.55 -21.73
CA LEU A 99 -9.91 -9.00 -20.95
C LEU A 99 -10.83 -8.11 -21.80
N ILE A 100 -10.24 -7.27 -22.66
CA ILE A 100 -11.02 -6.44 -23.59
C ILE A 100 -11.89 -7.31 -24.48
N ALA A 101 -11.33 -8.38 -25.04
CA ALA A 101 -12.09 -9.31 -25.88
C ALA A 101 -13.24 -10.00 -25.10
N LEU A 102 -13.05 -10.30 -23.81
CA LEU A 102 -14.14 -10.80 -22.96
C LEU A 102 -15.24 -9.75 -22.77
N PHE A 103 -14.88 -8.51 -22.53
CA PHE A 103 -15.84 -7.42 -22.34
C PHE A 103 -16.63 -7.11 -23.62
N GLU A 104 -16.03 -7.31 -24.79
CA GLU A 104 -16.68 -7.19 -26.09
C GLU A 104 -17.69 -8.31 -26.40
N VAL A 105 -17.77 -9.35 -25.56
CA VAL A 105 -18.70 -10.47 -25.74
C VAL A 105 -19.75 -10.52 -24.61
N GLU A 106 -19.32 -10.39 -23.36
CA GLU A 106 -20.19 -10.63 -22.20
C GLU A 106 -20.18 -9.52 -21.13
N GLY A 107 -19.38 -8.45 -21.35
CA GLY A 107 -19.15 -7.47 -20.27
C GLY A 107 -18.29 -8.05 -19.15
N ASN A 108 -18.51 -7.57 -17.90
CA ASN A 108 -17.75 -8.07 -16.75
C ASN A 108 -18.55 -8.96 -15.79
N VAL A 109 -19.74 -9.38 -16.15
CA VAL A 109 -20.65 -10.16 -15.27
C VAL A 109 -19.99 -11.42 -14.70
N ASN A 110 -19.15 -12.09 -15.51
CA ASN A 110 -18.41 -13.28 -15.11
C ASN A 110 -16.95 -13.01 -14.69
N THR A 111 -16.57 -11.74 -14.63
CA THR A 111 -15.20 -11.28 -14.32
C THR A 111 -15.27 -10.09 -13.37
N PRO A 112 -15.52 -10.34 -12.06
CA PRO A 112 -15.66 -9.28 -11.07
C PRO A 112 -14.47 -8.31 -11.09
N CYS A 113 -14.74 -7.05 -10.83
CA CYS A 113 -13.72 -6.02 -10.82
C CYS A 113 -12.97 -5.99 -9.48
N PRO A 114 -11.64 -6.24 -9.45
CA PRO A 114 -10.89 -6.28 -8.21
C PRO A 114 -10.68 -4.88 -7.58
N GLY A 115 -10.88 -3.82 -8.35
CA GLY A 115 -10.75 -2.44 -7.87
C GLY A 115 -12.06 -1.76 -7.46
N ASP A 116 -13.18 -2.32 -7.91
CA ASP A 116 -14.52 -1.80 -7.62
C ASP A 116 -15.56 -2.91 -7.78
N GLU A 117 -15.95 -3.54 -6.68
CA GLU A 117 -16.90 -4.66 -6.68
C GLU A 117 -18.32 -4.26 -7.16
N GLN A 118 -18.63 -2.97 -7.13
CA GLN A 118 -19.94 -2.46 -7.60
C GLN A 118 -19.94 -2.19 -9.11
N LEU A 119 -18.78 -2.18 -9.75
CA LEU A 119 -18.66 -1.99 -11.19
C LEU A 119 -19.14 -3.23 -11.94
N ILE A 120 -20.39 -3.21 -12.37
CA ILE A 120 -21.01 -4.28 -13.16
C ILE A 120 -21.55 -3.67 -14.47
N PHE A 121 -21.18 -4.27 -15.59
CA PHE A 121 -21.66 -3.87 -16.92
C PHE A 121 -21.76 -5.08 -17.85
N ASP A 122 -22.69 -4.99 -18.78
CA ASP A 122 -22.85 -5.95 -19.87
C ASP A 122 -22.11 -5.50 -21.16
N TYR A 123 -22.15 -6.34 -22.16
CA TYR A 123 -21.60 -6.05 -23.49
C TYR A 123 -22.13 -4.73 -24.07
N SER A 124 -23.44 -4.46 -23.98
CA SER A 124 -24.04 -3.27 -24.58
C SER A 124 -23.53 -1.98 -23.91
N THR A 125 -23.35 -2.02 -22.61
CA THR A 125 -22.76 -0.92 -21.84
C THR A 125 -21.30 -0.69 -22.21
N TRP A 126 -20.51 -1.77 -22.30
CA TRP A 126 -19.09 -1.69 -22.68
C TRP A 126 -18.85 -1.04 -24.05
N ILE A 127 -19.65 -1.43 -25.06
CA ILE A 127 -19.52 -0.87 -26.41
C ILE A 127 -19.80 0.64 -26.42
N ASN A 128 -20.76 1.08 -25.62
CA ASN A 128 -21.17 2.48 -25.54
C ASN A 128 -20.24 3.35 -24.68
N TYR A 129 -19.32 2.76 -23.94
CA TYR A 129 -18.33 3.53 -23.20
C TYR A 129 -17.43 4.34 -24.14
N THR A 130 -17.17 5.57 -23.74
CA THR A 130 -16.12 6.40 -24.35
C THR A 130 -14.74 5.78 -24.12
N GLU A 131 -13.76 6.17 -24.91
CA GLU A 131 -12.37 5.72 -24.73
C GLU A 131 -11.80 6.07 -23.34
N LYS A 132 -12.30 7.14 -22.71
CA LYS A 132 -11.93 7.50 -21.35
C LYS A 132 -12.54 6.52 -20.35
N GLU A 133 -13.83 6.24 -20.44
CA GLU A 133 -14.52 5.29 -19.55
C GLU A 133 -13.94 3.88 -19.65
N LYS A 134 -13.61 3.43 -20.88
CA LYS A 134 -12.91 2.16 -21.10
C LYS A 134 -11.56 2.12 -20.41
N ARG A 135 -10.75 3.19 -20.54
CA ARG A 135 -9.46 3.27 -19.85
C ARG A 135 -9.59 3.29 -18.33
N ASP A 136 -10.54 4.04 -17.80
CA ASP A 136 -10.79 4.15 -16.36
C ASP A 136 -11.29 2.80 -15.80
N CYS A 137 -12.18 2.10 -16.53
CA CYS A 137 -12.62 0.75 -16.20
C CYS A 137 -11.44 -0.24 -16.21
N LEU A 138 -10.65 -0.28 -17.31
CA LEU A 138 -9.50 -1.18 -17.41
C LEU A 138 -8.44 -0.91 -16.34
N MET A 139 -8.30 0.34 -15.85
CA MET A 139 -7.40 0.69 -14.76
C MET A 139 -7.75 -0.08 -13.47
N GLN A 140 -9.02 -0.38 -13.26
CA GLN A 140 -9.49 -1.16 -12.11
C GLN A 140 -9.11 -2.65 -12.17
N TYR A 141 -8.73 -3.15 -13.35
CA TYR A 141 -8.29 -4.55 -13.54
C TYR A 141 -6.79 -4.71 -13.67
N ARG A 142 -6.06 -3.66 -14.07
CA ARG A 142 -4.61 -3.75 -14.30
C ARG A 142 -3.86 -4.13 -13.03
N ILE A 143 -2.80 -4.95 -13.18
CA ILE A 143 -1.91 -5.30 -12.07
C ILE A 143 -1.13 -4.06 -11.58
N ALA A 144 -0.64 -3.23 -12.50
CA ALA A 144 -0.12 -1.90 -12.16
C ALA A 144 -1.19 -0.85 -12.47
N TYR A 145 -1.61 -0.09 -11.47
CA TYR A 145 -2.71 0.87 -11.59
C TYR A 145 -2.42 2.17 -10.84
N GLN A 146 -3.16 3.21 -11.16
CA GLN A 146 -3.13 4.48 -10.43
C GLN A 146 -4.32 4.59 -9.49
N GLY A 147 -4.03 5.04 -8.27
CA GLY A 147 -5.02 5.30 -7.24
C GLY A 147 -4.59 6.46 -6.35
N TYR A 148 -5.46 6.84 -5.43
CA TYR A 148 -5.17 7.83 -4.41
C TYR A 148 -4.84 7.15 -3.09
N ALA A 149 -3.81 7.64 -2.40
CA ALA A 149 -3.47 7.20 -1.06
C ALA A 149 -3.06 8.38 -0.18
N GLN A 150 -3.29 8.20 1.09
CA GLN A 150 -2.78 9.08 2.14
C GLN A 150 -1.27 8.86 2.27
N VAL A 151 -0.48 9.88 1.95
CA VAL A 151 0.99 9.85 2.04
C VAL A 151 1.48 10.92 3.00
N TRP A 152 2.67 10.73 3.55
CA TRP A 152 3.35 11.77 4.32
C TRP A 152 4.04 12.74 3.38
N TRP A 153 3.53 13.96 3.30
CA TRP A 153 4.12 15.03 2.51
C TRP A 153 4.98 15.94 3.39
N CYS A 154 6.20 16.20 2.97
CA CYS A 154 7.07 17.19 3.60
C CYS A 154 7.34 18.34 2.63
N GLU A 155 6.75 19.50 2.89
CA GLU A 155 6.90 20.69 2.05
C GLU A 155 8.35 21.15 1.97
N ALA A 156 9.06 21.16 3.10
CA ALA A 156 10.45 21.62 3.17
C ALA A 156 11.42 20.71 2.41
N LEU A 157 11.13 19.41 2.31
CA LEU A 157 11.94 18.47 1.53
C LEU A 157 11.40 18.30 0.10
N GLY A 158 10.18 18.80 -0.19
CA GLY A 158 9.54 18.72 -1.50
C GLY A 158 9.22 17.29 -1.95
N THR A 159 8.97 16.36 -1.03
CA THR A 159 8.80 14.95 -1.34
C THR A 159 7.86 14.23 -0.38
N VAL A 160 7.44 13.04 -0.82
CA VAL A 160 6.72 12.06 0.02
C VAL A 160 7.73 11.26 0.83
N LEU A 161 7.40 11.02 2.10
CA LEU A 161 8.22 10.24 3.03
C LEU A 161 7.56 8.88 3.32
N ALA A 162 8.39 7.87 3.55
CA ALA A 162 7.94 6.60 4.08
C ALA A 162 7.56 6.72 5.57
N ASN A 163 6.78 5.78 6.09
CA ASN A 163 6.36 5.80 7.49
C ASN A 163 7.57 5.82 8.46
N ASP A 164 8.66 5.12 8.11
CA ASP A 164 9.87 5.06 8.93
C ASP A 164 10.70 6.36 8.91
N GLU A 165 10.44 7.25 7.97
CA GLU A 165 11.10 8.55 7.84
C GLU A 165 10.35 9.67 8.59
N VAL A 166 9.26 9.33 9.28
CA VAL A 166 8.46 10.28 10.07
C VAL A 166 8.49 9.88 11.54
N VAL A 167 8.95 10.79 12.38
CA VAL A 167 9.05 10.59 13.83
C VAL A 167 8.41 11.78 14.55
N ASN A 168 7.42 11.52 15.41
CA ASN A 168 6.69 12.56 16.16
C ASN A 168 6.11 13.70 15.28
N GLY A 169 5.62 13.34 14.07
CA GLY A 169 5.00 14.31 13.16
C GLY A 169 5.98 15.20 12.40
N VAL A 170 7.28 14.88 12.45
CA VAL A 170 8.33 15.57 11.67
C VAL A 170 9.16 14.57 10.88
N SER A 171 9.80 15.06 9.82
CA SER A 171 10.75 14.24 9.05
C SER A 171 11.97 13.89 9.90
N GLU A 172 12.41 12.63 9.86
CA GLU A 172 13.66 12.19 10.51
C GLU A 172 14.84 13.06 10.03
N ARG A 173 14.86 13.38 8.75
CA ARG A 173 15.86 14.25 8.14
C ARG A 173 15.43 15.70 8.22
N GLY A 174 16.15 16.50 9.01
CA GLY A 174 15.95 17.93 9.14
C GLY A 174 14.86 18.37 10.13
N GLY A 175 14.05 17.45 10.67
CA GLY A 175 13.03 17.78 11.67
C GLY A 175 11.91 18.68 11.15
N HIS A 176 11.59 18.60 9.86
CA HIS A 176 10.57 19.44 9.25
C HIS A 176 9.16 18.89 9.48
N PRO A 177 8.15 19.75 9.68
CA PRO A 177 6.76 19.32 9.77
C PRO A 177 6.32 18.50 8.56
N VAL A 178 5.54 17.45 8.80
CA VAL A 178 4.93 16.62 7.75
C VAL A 178 3.40 16.60 7.92
N GLU A 179 2.71 16.46 6.80
CA GLU A 179 1.25 16.38 6.77
C GLU A 179 0.77 15.15 6.00
N ARG A 180 -0.40 14.64 6.36
CA ARG A 180 -1.08 13.63 5.55
C ARG A 180 -1.75 14.30 4.37
N LYS A 181 -1.39 13.87 3.16
CA LYS A 181 -1.92 14.40 1.91
C LYS A 181 -2.43 13.28 1.02
N ASN A 182 -3.63 13.45 0.49
CA ASN A 182 -4.17 12.49 -0.47
C ASN A 182 -3.55 12.76 -1.84
N MET A 183 -2.70 11.84 -2.32
CA MET A 183 -1.96 12.00 -3.57
C MET A 183 -2.15 10.81 -4.48
N ARG A 184 -2.15 11.09 -5.79
CA ARG A 184 -2.20 10.06 -6.83
C ARG A 184 -0.86 9.34 -6.89
N GLN A 185 -0.89 8.00 -6.76
CA GLN A 185 0.28 7.13 -6.73
C GLN A 185 0.10 5.95 -7.68
N TRP A 186 1.21 5.30 -8.02
CA TRP A 186 1.19 3.99 -8.65
C TRP A 186 1.10 2.89 -7.59
N PHE A 187 0.28 1.89 -7.88
CA PHE A 187 0.09 0.70 -7.06
C PHE A 187 0.31 -0.55 -7.89
N LEU A 188 0.67 -1.64 -7.20
CA LEU A 188 0.69 -2.98 -7.75
C LEU A 188 -0.31 -3.84 -6.97
N ARG A 189 -1.17 -4.60 -7.68
CA ARG A 189 -2.15 -5.52 -7.07
C ARG A 189 -1.48 -6.81 -6.60
N ILE A 190 -0.56 -6.70 -5.66
CA ILE A 190 0.16 -7.86 -5.11
C ILE A 190 -0.76 -8.83 -4.37
N THR A 191 -1.88 -8.34 -3.83
CA THR A 191 -2.88 -9.14 -3.11
C THR A 191 -3.55 -10.20 -3.98
N GLU A 192 -3.63 -10.00 -5.30
CA GLU A 192 -4.11 -10.99 -6.25
C GLU A 192 -3.30 -12.30 -6.23
N TYR A 193 -2.05 -12.22 -5.81
CA TYR A 193 -1.14 -13.36 -5.70
C TYR A 193 -1.08 -13.96 -4.29
N ALA A 194 -1.78 -13.40 -3.32
CA ALA A 194 -1.66 -13.80 -1.91
C ALA A 194 -2.00 -15.28 -1.69
N GLU A 195 -3.11 -15.76 -2.24
CA GLU A 195 -3.52 -17.16 -2.13
C GLU A 195 -2.54 -18.12 -2.80
N ARG A 196 -2.04 -17.74 -3.99
CA ARG A 196 -1.04 -18.54 -4.70
C ARG A 196 0.29 -18.59 -3.95
N LEU A 197 0.73 -17.48 -3.38
CA LEU A 197 1.94 -17.44 -2.55
C LEU A 197 1.78 -18.31 -1.31
N LEU A 198 0.63 -18.23 -0.64
CA LEU A 198 0.34 -19.00 0.57
C LEU A 198 0.35 -20.51 0.30
N THR A 199 -0.39 -20.97 -0.70
CA THR A 199 -0.47 -22.40 -1.06
C THR A 199 0.84 -22.96 -1.58
N SER A 200 1.63 -22.14 -2.27
CA SER A 200 2.95 -22.57 -2.78
C SER A 200 3.97 -22.83 -1.67
N LEU A 201 3.80 -22.28 -0.47
CA LEU A 201 4.70 -22.54 0.67
C LEU A 201 4.76 -24.03 1.04
N ASP A 202 3.68 -24.76 0.86
CA ASP A 202 3.61 -26.17 1.23
C ASP A 202 4.52 -27.06 0.35
N THR A 203 4.79 -26.60 -0.87
CA THR A 203 5.64 -27.33 -1.84
C THR A 203 7.13 -27.04 -1.68
N LEU A 204 7.52 -26.07 -0.85
CA LEU A 204 8.92 -25.66 -0.69
C LEU A 204 9.65 -26.53 0.33
N ASP A 205 10.91 -26.86 0.06
CA ASP A 205 11.82 -27.48 1.02
C ASP A 205 12.46 -26.41 1.94
N TRP A 206 11.60 -25.77 2.73
CA TRP A 206 11.98 -24.76 3.72
C TRP A 206 11.65 -25.25 5.14
N SER A 207 12.35 -24.70 6.13
CA SER A 207 12.01 -24.99 7.53
C SER A 207 10.61 -24.46 7.88
N ASP A 208 9.93 -25.15 8.82
CA ASP A 208 8.59 -24.76 9.27
C ASP A 208 8.56 -23.34 9.82
N ALA A 209 9.59 -22.92 10.55
CA ALA A 209 9.70 -21.56 11.07
C ALA A 209 9.70 -20.50 9.94
N MET A 210 10.38 -20.77 8.82
CA MET A 210 10.39 -19.85 7.69
C MET A 210 9.05 -19.83 6.97
N LYS A 211 8.41 -20.99 6.77
CA LYS A 211 7.06 -21.07 6.20
C LYS A 211 6.04 -20.31 7.05
N GLU A 212 6.12 -20.47 8.37
CA GLU A 212 5.23 -19.78 9.30
C GLU A 212 5.43 -18.26 9.28
N MET A 213 6.68 -17.80 9.22
CA MET A 213 6.97 -16.38 9.05
C MET A 213 6.34 -15.80 7.77
N GLN A 214 6.38 -16.53 6.65
CA GLN A 214 5.75 -16.12 5.40
C GLN A 214 4.23 -16.14 5.48
N ARG A 215 3.63 -17.17 6.11
CA ARG A 215 2.17 -17.23 6.35
C ARG A 215 1.69 -16.04 7.17
N ASN A 216 2.40 -15.73 8.26
CA ASN A 216 2.09 -14.60 9.12
C ASN A 216 2.25 -13.26 8.40
N TRP A 217 3.23 -13.13 7.50
CA TRP A 217 3.40 -11.94 6.67
C TRP A 217 2.24 -11.76 5.67
N ILE A 218 1.79 -12.83 5.01
CA ILE A 218 0.63 -12.78 4.11
C ILE A 218 -0.65 -12.49 4.90
N GLY A 219 -0.76 -13.04 6.10
CA GLY A 219 -1.79 -12.68 7.07
C GLY A 219 -3.21 -13.07 6.64
N LYS A 220 -3.40 -14.24 6.00
CA LYS A 220 -4.76 -14.72 5.66
C LYS A 220 -5.59 -14.83 6.92
N SER A 221 -6.69 -14.08 6.94
CA SER A 221 -7.66 -14.07 8.05
C SER A 221 -8.98 -14.64 7.57
N THR A 222 -9.59 -15.50 8.39
CA THR A 222 -10.90 -16.06 8.13
C THR A 222 -11.83 -15.68 9.29
N GLY A 223 -12.98 -15.14 8.96
CA GLY A 223 -13.93 -14.65 9.97
C GLY A 223 -15.29 -14.36 9.37
N ALA A 224 -16.05 -13.53 10.04
CA ALA A 224 -17.37 -13.09 9.63
C ALA A 224 -17.49 -11.56 9.70
N GLU A 225 -18.28 -11.02 8.79
CA GLU A 225 -18.73 -9.63 8.92
C GLU A 225 -20.00 -9.59 9.79
N VAL A 226 -19.97 -8.71 10.76
CA VAL A 226 -21.11 -8.47 11.67
C VAL A 226 -21.54 -7.02 11.53
N ARG A 227 -22.83 -6.80 11.34
CA ARG A 227 -23.42 -5.46 11.22
C ARG A 227 -24.04 -5.06 12.56
N PHE A 228 -23.55 -3.97 13.11
CA PHE A 228 -24.15 -3.29 14.24
C PHE A 228 -24.92 -2.05 13.74
N THR A 229 -25.90 -1.61 14.51
CA THR A 229 -26.68 -0.41 14.20
C THR A 229 -26.46 0.62 15.30
N VAL A 230 -26.04 1.82 14.92
CA VAL A 230 -26.05 2.99 15.80
C VAL A 230 -27.33 3.78 15.53
N THR A 231 -28.18 3.91 16.52
CA THR A 231 -29.41 4.69 16.43
C THR A 231 -29.14 6.09 16.98
N LEU A 232 -29.28 7.10 16.15
CA LEU A 232 -29.14 8.51 16.54
C LEU A 232 -30.51 9.16 16.65
N ASP A 233 -30.70 9.96 17.67
CA ASP A 233 -31.89 10.82 17.78
C ASP A 233 -31.83 11.91 16.71
N ALA A 234 -32.80 11.91 15.81
CA ALA A 234 -32.91 12.87 14.71
C ALA A 234 -34.35 13.39 14.66
N PRO A 235 -34.75 14.28 15.58
CA PRO A 235 -36.08 14.84 15.57
C PRO A 235 -36.33 15.59 14.26
N TYR A 236 -37.53 15.45 13.70
CA TYR A 236 -37.95 16.20 12.50
C TYR A 236 -39.06 17.18 12.85
N THR A 237 -39.11 18.28 12.14
CA THR A 237 -40.11 19.33 12.33
C THR A 237 -41.07 19.37 11.15
N GLU A 238 -42.36 19.27 11.41
CA GLU A 238 -43.38 19.47 10.37
C GLU A 238 -43.57 20.93 9.99
N SER A 239 -44.28 21.18 8.89
CA SER A 239 -44.50 22.51 8.34
C SER A 239 -45.29 23.49 9.29
N ASP A 240 -45.97 22.93 10.28
CA ASP A 240 -46.66 23.70 11.33
C ASP A 240 -45.79 24.06 12.55
N GLY A 241 -44.51 23.65 12.54
CA GLY A 241 -43.55 23.85 13.61
C GLY A 241 -43.57 22.79 14.71
N THR A 242 -44.36 21.74 14.57
CA THR A 242 -44.40 20.63 15.54
C THR A 242 -43.18 19.74 15.40
N VAL A 243 -42.47 19.49 16.50
CA VAL A 243 -41.25 18.62 16.52
C VAL A 243 -41.66 17.22 16.95
N PHE A 244 -41.34 16.27 16.11
CA PHE A 244 -41.56 14.86 16.41
C PHE A 244 -40.22 14.15 16.71
N PRO A 245 -40.16 13.18 17.64
CA PRO A 245 -39.00 12.34 17.81
C PRO A 245 -38.81 11.48 16.58
N GLY A 246 -37.60 11.44 16.07
CA GLY A 246 -37.19 10.59 14.97
C GLY A 246 -35.84 9.95 15.27
N HIS A 247 -35.53 8.87 14.56
CA HIS A 247 -34.27 8.16 14.69
C HIS A 247 -33.68 7.91 13.32
N ILE A 248 -32.38 7.95 13.25
CA ILE A 248 -31.61 7.53 12.06
C ILE A 248 -30.75 6.34 12.46
N ASP A 249 -30.93 5.24 11.79
CA ASP A 249 -30.15 4.02 11.98
C ASP A 249 -28.96 4.01 11.01
N ILE A 250 -27.75 4.02 11.58
CA ILE A 250 -26.50 3.98 10.83
C ILE A 250 -25.86 2.58 10.99
N PRO A 251 -25.72 1.80 9.92
CA PRO A 251 -25.08 0.52 10.00
C PRO A 251 -23.54 0.67 10.10
N ILE A 252 -22.93 -0.05 11.04
CA ILE A 252 -21.48 -0.21 11.14
C ILE A 252 -21.15 -1.67 10.95
N THR A 253 -20.45 -1.99 9.87
CA THR A 253 -20.01 -3.35 9.58
C THR A 253 -18.59 -3.54 10.10
N VAL A 254 -18.37 -4.58 10.89
CA VAL A 254 -17.07 -4.96 11.43
C VAL A 254 -16.73 -6.38 11.02
N PHE A 255 -15.46 -6.63 10.75
CA PHE A 255 -14.94 -7.96 10.53
C PHE A 255 -14.40 -8.55 11.85
N THR A 256 -14.73 -9.80 12.16
CA THR A 256 -14.19 -10.49 13.32
C THR A 256 -13.78 -11.92 12.99
N THR A 257 -12.63 -12.35 13.52
CA THR A 257 -12.19 -13.76 13.48
C THR A 257 -12.82 -14.61 14.59
N ARG A 258 -13.54 -13.97 15.52
CA ARG A 258 -14.19 -14.63 16.68
C ARG A 258 -15.68 -14.25 16.78
N PRO A 259 -16.50 -14.63 15.79
CA PRO A 259 -17.93 -14.34 15.81
C PRO A 259 -18.67 -15.00 17.00
N ASP A 260 -18.08 -16.06 17.58
CA ASP A 260 -18.57 -16.75 18.77
C ASP A 260 -18.60 -15.86 20.04
N THR A 261 -17.81 -14.78 20.06
CA THR A 261 -17.73 -13.87 21.22
C THR A 261 -18.74 -12.71 21.16
N ILE A 262 -19.58 -12.63 20.15
CA ILE A 262 -20.50 -11.50 19.92
C ILE A 262 -21.43 -11.24 21.12
N PHE A 263 -21.83 -12.28 21.84
CA PHE A 263 -22.72 -12.17 22.99
C PHE A 263 -22.07 -11.50 24.21
N GLY A 264 -20.77 -11.30 24.19
CA GLY A 264 -20.00 -10.58 25.23
C GLY A 264 -19.58 -9.18 24.83
N VAL A 265 -20.17 -8.60 23.76
CA VAL A 265 -19.87 -7.24 23.31
C VAL A 265 -20.67 -6.23 24.11
N ASP A 266 -19.97 -5.40 24.90
CA ASP A 266 -20.58 -4.33 25.71
C ASP A 266 -20.39 -2.95 25.07
N PHE A 267 -19.37 -2.77 24.24
CA PHE A 267 -19.09 -1.51 23.55
C PHE A 267 -18.37 -1.73 22.23
N MET A 268 -18.41 -0.70 21.38
CA MET A 268 -17.70 -0.67 20.10
C MET A 268 -16.66 0.46 20.10
N VAL A 269 -15.47 0.15 19.57
CA VAL A 269 -14.41 1.15 19.35
C VAL A 269 -14.33 1.46 17.87
N ILE A 270 -14.30 2.76 17.55
CA ILE A 270 -14.19 3.25 16.18
C ILE A 270 -12.88 4.01 16.01
N ALA A 271 -12.24 3.88 14.85
CA ALA A 271 -10.99 4.58 14.57
C ALA A 271 -11.22 6.10 14.47
N PRO A 272 -10.29 6.93 14.99
CA PRO A 272 -10.43 8.41 14.94
C PRO A 272 -10.48 8.98 13.51
N GLU A 273 -10.07 8.22 12.52
CA GLU A 273 -10.13 8.58 11.10
C GLU A 273 -11.42 8.16 10.41
N HIS A 274 -12.28 7.46 11.09
CA HIS A 274 -13.52 6.94 10.49
C HIS A 274 -14.48 8.10 10.15
N GLU A 275 -15.10 8.01 8.98
CA GLU A 275 -15.99 9.06 8.45
C GLU A 275 -17.21 9.36 9.35
N LEU A 276 -17.67 8.36 10.11
CA LEU A 276 -18.81 8.49 11.01
C LEU A 276 -18.50 9.25 12.30
N ILE A 277 -17.24 9.53 12.64
CA ILE A 277 -16.86 10.17 13.91
C ILE A 277 -17.66 11.45 14.15
N ASN A 278 -17.70 12.36 13.17
CA ASN A 278 -18.43 13.62 13.31
C ASN A 278 -19.95 13.44 13.42
N THR A 279 -20.48 12.37 12.84
CA THR A 279 -21.92 12.10 12.83
C THR A 279 -22.43 11.51 14.15
N ILE A 280 -21.61 10.61 14.76
CA ILE A 280 -22.00 9.92 15.99
C ILE A 280 -21.52 10.60 17.27
N THR A 281 -20.64 11.62 17.15
CA THR A 281 -20.14 12.36 18.32
C THR A 281 -21.23 13.28 18.88
N THR A 282 -21.49 13.16 20.17
CA THR A 282 -22.43 14.06 20.86
C THR A 282 -21.85 15.46 21.05
N ALA A 283 -22.67 16.45 21.13
CA ALA A 283 -22.24 17.86 21.35
C ALA A 283 -21.39 18.04 22.61
N GLU A 284 -21.65 17.26 23.65
CA GLU A 284 -20.89 17.29 24.91
C GLU A 284 -19.46 16.74 24.74
N GLN A 285 -19.26 15.73 23.88
CA GLN A 285 -17.98 15.08 23.67
C GLN A 285 -17.19 15.65 22.49
N GLN A 286 -17.76 16.53 21.70
CA GLN A 286 -17.14 17.05 20.47
C GLN A 286 -15.74 17.61 20.71
N SER A 287 -15.56 18.44 21.75
CA SER A 287 -14.24 19.04 22.04
C SER A 287 -13.18 18.01 22.42
N ALA A 288 -13.55 16.97 23.18
CA ALA A 288 -12.64 15.91 23.58
C ALA A 288 -12.25 15.03 22.39
N VAL A 289 -13.22 14.68 21.54
CA VAL A 289 -13.02 13.89 20.32
C VAL A 289 -12.14 14.64 19.33
N ASP A 290 -12.37 15.93 19.09
CA ASP A 290 -11.55 16.76 18.18
C ASP A 290 -10.10 16.86 18.66
N ALA A 291 -9.90 17.05 19.97
CA ALA A 291 -8.56 17.08 20.57
C ALA A 291 -7.84 15.73 20.37
N TYR A 292 -8.54 14.60 20.59
CA TYR A 292 -7.99 13.26 20.39
C TYR A 292 -7.69 12.98 18.91
N CYS A 293 -8.60 13.32 18.00
CA CYS A 293 -8.38 13.18 16.56
C CYS A 293 -7.15 13.98 16.09
N THR A 294 -6.96 15.18 16.62
CA THR A 294 -5.80 16.03 16.32
C THR A 294 -4.51 15.40 16.83
N TYR A 295 -4.52 14.89 18.06
CA TYR A 295 -3.39 14.17 18.64
C TYR A 295 -3.01 12.94 17.81
N VAL A 296 -3.98 12.11 17.45
CA VAL A 296 -3.73 10.88 16.67
C VAL A 296 -3.21 11.19 15.28
N LYS A 297 -3.72 12.24 14.61
CA LYS A 297 -3.24 12.65 13.29
C LYS A 297 -1.75 13.00 13.26
N SER A 298 -1.18 13.45 14.37
CA SER A 298 0.25 13.77 14.46
C SER A 298 1.16 12.55 14.67
N ARG A 299 0.58 11.36 14.91
CA ARG A 299 1.33 10.13 15.25
C ARG A 299 1.44 9.18 14.06
N SER A 300 2.63 8.60 13.88
CA SER A 300 2.83 7.52 12.92
C SER A 300 2.16 6.23 13.39
N GLU A 301 1.84 5.34 12.46
CA GLU A 301 1.23 4.04 12.76
C GLU A 301 2.12 3.19 13.69
N ARG A 302 3.45 3.25 13.50
CA ARG A 302 4.43 2.57 14.34
C ARG A 302 4.39 3.07 15.79
N GLU A 303 4.26 4.38 16.00
CA GLU A 303 4.14 4.98 17.32
C GLU A 303 2.84 4.56 18.01
N ARG A 304 1.73 4.51 17.29
CA ARG A 304 0.45 4.03 17.80
C ARG A 304 0.52 2.57 18.25
N GLN A 305 1.19 1.69 17.46
CA GLN A 305 1.38 0.28 17.81
C GLN A 305 2.35 0.08 18.99
N ALA A 306 3.34 0.94 19.14
CA ALA A 306 4.32 0.86 20.22
C ALA A 306 3.78 1.39 21.56
N GLU A 307 2.71 2.15 21.56
CA GLU A 307 2.14 2.75 22.77
C GLU A 307 1.40 1.71 23.62
N LYS A 308 1.95 1.40 24.77
CA LYS A 308 1.36 0.46 25.75
C LYS A 308 0.28 1.11 26.62
N LYS A 309 0.11 2.42 26.54
CA LYS A 309 -0.83 3.18 27.36
C LYS A 309 -2.13 3.36 26.58
N ILE A 310 -3.22 2.89 27.16
CA ILE A 310 -4.55 3.15 26.64
C ILE A 310 -4.79 4.66 26.81
N SER A 311 -4.93 5.36 25.68
CA SER A 311 -5.32 6.78 25.61
C SER A 311 -6.51 6.88 24.67
N GLY A 312 -7.67 7.18 25.21
CA GLY A 312 -8.90 7.29 24.46
C GLY A 312 -10.08 7.51 25.38
#